data_dc9b4e529b3446dde677a5c9aab52885
#
_entry.id   dc9b4e529b3446dde677a5c9aab52885
#
_cell.length_a   1.000
_cell.length_b   1.000
_cell.length_c   1.000
_cell.angle_alpha   90.00
_cell.angle_beta   90.00
_cell.angle_gamma   90.00
#
_symmetry.space_group_name_H-M   'P 1'
#
loop_
_entity.id
_entity.type
_entity.pdbx_description
1 polymer ?
#
loop_
_entity_poly.entity_id
_entity_poly.type
_entity_poly.pdbx_seq_one_letter_code
_entity_poly.pdbx_strand_id
1 'polypeptide(L)'
;MKTNKILATALVAFTMMIGTSSFAQKEKTVMVGGAAMYPSKNIVENAMNSKDHTTLVAAVKAAGLVETLQGKGPFTVFAPTNAAFNKLPKGTVETLLKPENKAMLQSVLTYHVVAGKMNSADIAKAIKAGNGKATLTTVQGGKLTAWMQGKDLYISDENGGKAKVTIADVNQSNGVIHVVDGVVTPKK
;
A
#
# COMPACT_ATOMS: atom_id res chain seq x y z
N MET A 1 -18.35 -84.46 23.73
CA MET A 1 -18.66 -83.80 22.46
C MET A 1 -18.77 -82.35 22.75
N LYS A 2 -17.87 -81.56 22.18
CA LYS A 2 -17.66 -80.13 22.52
C LYS A 2 -18.19 -79.29 21.40
N THR A 3 -19.18 -78.43 21.68
CA THR A 3 -19.76 -77.47 20.75
C THR A 3 -19.00 -76.17 20.88
N ASN A 4 -18.35 -75.71 19.77
CA ASN A 4 -17.68 -74.43 19.68
C ASN A 4 -18.72 -73.35 19.28
N LYS A 5 -18.90 -72.36 20.14
CA LYS A 5 -19.64 -71.12 19.84
C LYS A 5 -18.68 -70.09 19.22
N ILE A 6 -18.96 -69.71 17.99
CA ILE A 6 -18.24 -68.63 17.27
C ILE A 6 -18.89 -67.32 17.68
N LEU A 7 -18.15 -66.47 18.40
CA LEU A 7 -18.56 -65.06 18.63
C LEU A 7 -18.25 -64.26 17.41
N ALA A 8 -19.28 -63.74 16.78
CA ALA A 8 -19.15 -62.68 15.72
C ALA A 8 -19.00 -61.34 16.40
N THR A 9 -17.80 -60.77 16.32
CA THR A 9 -17.52 -59.40 16.76
C THR A 9 -17.88 -58.43 15.65
N ALA A 10 -18.97 -57.67 15.79
CA ALA A 10 -19.32 -56.60 14.88
C ALA A 10 -18.45 -55.37 15.15
N LEU A 11 -17.55 -55.07 14.22
CA LEU A 11 -16.72 -53.86 14.22
C LEU A 11 -17.56 -52.71 13.69
N VAL A 12 -18.08 -51.83 14.58
CA VAL A 12 -18.73 -50.59 14.19
C VAL A 12 -17.65 -49.58 13.89
N ALA A 13 -17.40 -49.31 12.61
CA ALA A 13 -16.54 -48.21 12.15
C ALA A 13 -17.27 -46.87 12.37
N PHE A 14 -16.89 -46.17 13.46
CA PHE A 14 -17.33 -44.80 13.71
C PHE A 14 -16.47 -43.86 12.87
N THR A 15 -16.97 -43.50 11.68
CA THR A 15 -16.37 -42.47 10.84
C THR A 15 -16.58 -41.09 11.48
N MET A 16 -15.56 -40.58 12.18
CA MET A 16 -15.51 -39.18 12.60
C MET A 16 -15.36 -38.31 11.35
N MET A 17 -16.44 -37.67 10.90
CA MET A 17 -16.39 -36.50 10.03
C MET A 17 -15.76 -35.38 10.83
N ILE A 18 -14.46 -35.15 10.62
CA ILE A 18 -13.78 -33.93 11.07
C ILE A 18 -14.24 -32.83 10.13
N GLY A 19 -15.31 -32.13 10.53
CA GLY A 19 -15.70 -30.88 9.89
C GLY A 19 -14.59 -29.86 10.09
N THR A 20 -13.78 -29.64 9.07
CA THR A 20 -12.84 -28.52 9.03
C THR A 20 -13.65 -27.23 8.95
N SER A 21 -14.01 -26.67 10.11
CA SER A 21 -14.51 -25.32 10.21
C SER A 21 -13.37 -24.41 9.75
N SER A 22 -13.39 -24.01 8.47
CA SER A 22 -12.54 -22.96 7.94
C SER A 22 -12.96 -21.67 8.63
N PHE A 23 -12.30 -21.33 9.73
CA PHE A 23 -12.40 -19.99 10.29
C PHE A 23 -11.79 -19.04 9.24
N ALA A 24 -12.65 -18.40 8.47
CA ALA A 24 -12.25 -17.29 7.63
C ALA A 24 -11.65 -16.23 8.57
N GLN A 25 -10.31 -16.19 8.61
CA GLN A 25 -9.58 -15.22 9.42
C GLN A 25 -9.96 -13.84 8.89
N LYS A 26 -10.69 -13.07 9.70
CA LYS A 26 -11.15 -11.74 9.33
C LYS A 26 -9.93 -10.89 8.98
N GLU A 27 -9.73 -10.56 7.72
CA GLU A 27 -8.61 -9.75 7.27
C GLU A 27 -8.59 -8.41 8.01
N LYS A 28 -7.42 -8.01 8.50
CA LYS A 28 -7.22 -6.71 9.15
C LYS A 28 -7.27 -5.62 8.09
N THR A 29 -8.44 -5.05 7.87
CA THR A 29 -8.65 -3.94 6.95
C THR A 29 -8.34 -2.60 7.59
N VAL A 30 -7.94 -1.62 6.78
CA VAL A 30 -7.77 -0.23 7.17
C VAL A 30 -8.77 0.61 6.37
N MET A 31 -9.51 1.48 7.04
CA MET A 31 -10.45 2.39 6.38
C MET A 31 -9.70 3.59 5.79
N VAL A 32 -9.86 3.82 4.50
CA VAL A 32 -9.25 4.96 3.79
C VAL A 32 -10.26 5.56 2.82
N GLY A 33 -10.58 6.84 2.97
CA GLY A 33 -11.55 7.53 2.12
C GLY A 33 -12.94 6.88 2.10
N GLY A 34 -13.38 6.38 3.26
CA GLY A 34 -14.68 5.72 3.41
C GLY A 34 -14.78 4.30 2.87
N ALA A 35 -13.69 3.71 2.39
CA ALA A 35 -13.63 2.33 1.91
C ALA A 35 -12.64 1.49 2.74
N ALA A 36 -12.99 0.23 2.97
CA ALA A 36 -12.08 -0.74 3.57
C ALA A 36 -11.04 -1.19 2.53
N MET A 37 -9.76 -1.07 2.86
CA MET A 37 -8.66 -1.62 2.08
C MET A 37 -8.27 -2.99 2.62
N TYR A 38 -8.21 -3.97 1.72
CA TYR A 38 -8.00 -5.37 2.03
C TYR A 38 -6.57 -5.80 1.73
N PRO A 39 -5.85 -6.46 2.65
CA PRO A 39 -4.51 -6.98 2.39
C PRO A 39 -4.43 -8.00 1.26
N SER A 40 -5.53 -8.66 0.93
CA SER A 40 -5.64 -9.60 -0.19
C SER A 40 -5.74 -8.94 -1.57
N LYS A 41 -6.05 -7.63 -1.62
CA LYS A 41 -6.13 -6.85 -2.87
C LYS A 41 -4.82 -6.09 -3.12
N ASN A 42 -4.53 -5.82 -4.40
CA ASN A 42 -3.37 -5.02 -4.77
C ASN A 42 -3.60 -3.51 -4.53
N ILE A 43 -2.53 -2.72 -4.66
CA ILE A 43 -2.52 -1.26 -4.42
C ILE A 43 -3.59 -0.55 -5.26
N VAL A 44 -3.69 -0.88 -6.55
CA VAL A 44 -4.62 -0.21 -7.47
C VAL A 44 -6.07 -0.57 -7.18
N GLU A 45 -6.37 -1.85 -6.94
CA GLU A 45 -7.71 -2.33 -6.61
C GLU A 45 -8.27 -1.67 -5.34
N ASN A 46 -7.44 -1.50 -4.33
CA ASN A 46 -7.85 -0.82 -3.11
C ASN A 46 -7.98 0.70 -3.31
N ALA A 47 -7.01 1.34 -3.98
CA ALA A 47 -7.04 2.79 -4.23
C ALA A 47 -8.28 3.21 -5.04
N MET A 48 -8.73 2.39 -5.99
CA MET A 48 -9.94 2.65 -6.81
C MET A 48 -11.22 2.77 -5.99
N ASN A 49 -11.30 2.14 -4.82
CA ASN A 49 -12.47 2.19 -3.95
C ASN A 49 -12.43 3.38 -2.97
N SER A 50 -11.29 4.05 -2.84
CA SER A 50 -11.13 5.18 -1.92
C SER A 50 -11.61 6.49 -2.54
N LYS A 51 -12.57 7.15 -1.89
CA LYS A 51 -13.06 8.47 -2.31
C LYS A 51 -12.00 9.57 -2.16
N ASP A 52 -10.99 9.36 -1.32
CA ASP A 52 -9.91 10.31 -1.08
C ASP A 52 -8.78 10.23 -2.12
N HIS A 53 -8.78 9.22 -3.00
CA HIS A 53 -7.71 8.98 -3.98
C HIS A 53 -8.17 9.00 -5.44
N THR A 54 -9.32 9.61 -5.73
CA THR A 54 -9.87 9.67 -7.10
C THR A 54 -8.93 10.40 -8.07
N THR A 55 -8.30 11.49 -7.64
CA THR A 55 -7.30 12.23 -8.44
C THR A 55 -6.05 11.39 -8.69
N LEU A 56 -5.55 10.69 -7.67
CA LEU A 56 -4.40 9.80 -7.80
C LEU A 56 -4.69 8.65 -8.80
N VAL A 57 -5.86 8.02 -8.69
CA VAL A 57 -6.28 6.95 -9.60
C VAL A 57 -6.39 7.45 -11.05
N ALA A 58 -6.97 8.64 -11.26
CA ALA A 58 -7.02 9.26 -12.57
C ALA A 58 -5.61 9.54 -13.13
N ALA A 59 -4.70 10.04 -12.29
CA ALA A 59 -3.30 10.29 -12.67
C ALA A 59 -2.55 9.00 -13.04
N VAL A 60 -2.72 7.93 -12.26
CA VAL A 60 -2.11 6.61 -12.53
C VAL A 60 -2.60 6.04 -13.86
N LYS A 61 -3.91 6.18 -14.16
CA LYS A 61 -4.50 5.76 -15.45
C LYS A 61 -3.95 6.59 -16.61
N ALA A 62 -3.92 7.91 -16.49
CA ALA A 62 -3.39 8.81 -17.52
C ALA A 62 -1.90 8.57 -17.80
N ALA A 63 -1.13 8.27 -16.76
CA ALA A 63 0.29 7.91 -16.88
C ALA A 63 0.52 6.52 -17.50
N GLY A 64 -0.50 5.64 -17.55
CA GLY A 64 -0.34 4.26 -18.01
C GLY A 64 0.42 3.38 -17.02
N LEU A 65 0.37 3.69 -15.71
CA LEU A 65 1.10 2.98 -14.66
C LEU A 65 0.25 1.93 -13.92
N VAL A 66 -0.98 1.70 -14.36
CA VAL A 66 -1.91 0.74 -13.71
C VAL A 66 -1.29 -0.66 -13.63
N GLU A 67 -0.83 -1.21 -14.75
CA GLU A 67 -0.23 -2.55 -14.81
C GLU A 67 1.07 -2.64 -13.99
N THR A 68 1.90 -1.57 -14.02
CA THR A 68 3.13 -1.50 -13.24
C THR A 68 2.84 -1.59 -11.74
N LEU A 69 1.84 -0.84 -11.24
CA LEU A 69 1.46 -0.83 -9.83
C LEU A 69 0.61 -2.04 -9.42
N GLN A 70 0.05 -2.80 -10.36
CA GLN A 70 -0.59 -4.10 -10.14
C GLN A 70 0.43 -5.25 -10.14
N GLY A 71 1.65 -5.00 -10.59
CA GLY A 71 2.74 -5.98 -10.64
C GLY A 71 3.07 -6.58 -9.28
N LYS A 72 3.96 -7.60 -9.32
CA LYS A 72 4.27 -8.43 -8.13
C LYS A 72 4.89 -7.67 -6.95
N GLY A 73 5.38 -6.45 -7.12
CA GLY A 73 6.02 -5.70 -6.05
C GLY A 73 7.25 -6.38 -5.45
N PRO A 74 7.54 -6.22 -4.16
CA PRO A 74 6.80 -5.38 -3.23
C PRO A 74 7.07 -3.88 -3.42
N PHE A 75 6.05 -3.07 -3.16
CA PHE A 75 6.13 -1.61 -3.25
C PHE A 75 5.74 -0.94 -1.95
N THR A 76 6.36 0.20 -1.68
CA THR A 76 5.90 1.17 -0.68
C THR A 76 5.41 2.41 -1.42
N VAL A 77 4.13 2.72 -1.30
CA VAL A 77 3.50 3.85 -2.00
C VAL A 77 3.09 4.92 -1.00
N PHE A 78 3.61 6.13 -1.19
CA PHE A 78 3.15 7.32 -0.50
C PHE A 78 2.00 7.94 -1.30
N ALA A 79 0.76 7.63 -0.92
CA ALA A 79 -0.44 7.98 -1.69
C ALA A 79 -1.00 9.35 -1.27
N PRO A 80 -0.86 10.41 -2.09
CA PRO A 80 -1.45 11.70 -1.80
C PRO A 80 -2.96 11.67 -1.99
N THR A 81 -3.67 12.29 -1.04
CA THR A 81 -5.12 12.46 -1.11
C THR A 81 -5.54 13.53 -2.13
N ASN A 82 -6.84 13.57 -2.49
CA ASN A 82 -7.40 14.66 -3.28
C ASN A 82 -7.09 16.03 -2.65
N ALA A 83 -7.16 16.12 -1.31
CA ALA A 83 -6.81 17.33 -0.57
C ALA A 83 -5.32 17.71 -0.73
N ALA A 84 -4.43 16.71 -0.83
CA ALA A 84 -3.01 16.95 -1.10
C ALA A 84 -2.78 17.55 -2.50
N PHE A 85 -3.48 17.05 -3.52
CA PHE A 85 -3.45 17.62 -4.86
C PHE A 85 -4.00 19.04 -4.92
N ASN A 86 -5.04 19.35 -4.15
CA ASN A 86 -5.64 20.67 -4.07
C ASN A 86 -4.71 21.75 -3.44
N LYS A 87 -3.66 21.33 -2.73
CA LYS A 87 -2.61 22.24 -2.22
C LYS A 87 -1.63 22.70 -3.30
N LEU A 88 -1.59 22.01 -4.43
CA LEU A 88 -0.78 22.42 -5.57
C LEU A 88 -1.33 23.72 -6.20
N PRO A 89 -0.48 24.53 -6.87
CA PRO A 89 -0.95 25.70 -7.61
C PRO A 89 -2.09 25.34 -8.58
N LYS A 90 -3.08 26.22 -8.70
CA LYS A 90 -4.21 26.00 -9.61
C LYS A 90 -3.72 25.71 -11.03
N GLY A 91 -4.34 24.72 -11.67
CA GLY A 91 -3.98 24.30 -13.03
C GLY A 91 -2.81 23.32 -13.11
N THR A 92 -2.09 23.06 -12.00
CA THR A 92 -0.96 22.10 -12.00
C THR A 92 -1.43 20.69 -12.30
N VAL A 93 -2.51 20.25 -11.65
CA VAL A 93 -3.05 18.89 -11.83
C VAL A 93 -3.56 18.71 -13.25
N GLU A 94 -4.34 19.67 -13.75
CA GLU A 94 -4.87 19.66 -15.11
C GLU A 94 -3.75 19.64 -16.15
N THR A 95 -2.68 20.41 -15.90
CA THR A 95 -1.51 20.44 -16.77
C THR A 95 -0.77 19.09 -16.76
N LEU A 96 -0.58 18.47 -15.57
CA LEU A 96 0.06 17.16 -15.46
C LEU A 96 -0.75 16.03 -16.13
N LEU A 97 -2.07 16.15 -16.14
CA LEU A 97 -2.96 15.15 -16.76
C LEU A 97 -3.02 15.23 -18.29
N LYS A 98 -2.46 16.29 -18.89
CA LYS A 98 -2.43 16.42 -20.35
C LYS A 98 -1.51 15.37 -20.99
N PRO A 99 -1.88 14.83 -22.17
CA PRO A 99 -1.09 13.80 -22.83
C PRO A 99 0.36 14.19 -23.10
N GLU A 100 0.62 15.47 -23.42
CA GLU A 100 1.96 16.01 -23.65
C GLU A 100 2.85 15.98 -22.40
N ASN A 101 2.26 15.95 -21.21
CA ASN A 101 2.97 15.93 -19.93
C ASN A 101 3.04 14.51 -19.30
N LYS A 102 2.69 13.47 -20.06
CA LYS A 102 2.66 12.07 -19.56
C LYS A 102 3.97 11.65 -18.92
N ALA A 103 5.11 11.99 -19.51
CA ALA A 103 6.43 11.64 -18.98
C ALA A 103 6.69 12.32 -17.62
N MET A 104 6.29 13.58 -17.48
CA MET A 104 6.39 14.33 -16.23
C MET A 104 5.46 13.72 -15.16
N LEU A 105 4.23 13.38 -15.53
CA LEU A 105 3.28 12.70 -14.65
C LEU A 105 3.81 11.35 -14.17
N GLN A 106 4.38 10.54 -15.07
CA GLN A 106 5.04 9.28 -14.72
C GLN A 106 6.19 9.50 -13.72
N SER A 107 7.02 10.51 -13.95
CA SER A 107 8.13 10.86 -13.06
C SER A 107 7.64 11.23 -11.66
N VAL A 108 6.60 12.06 -11.55
CA VAL A 108 6.00 12.43 -10.26
C VAL A 108 5.39 11.21 -9.56
N LEU A 109 4.64 10.37 -10.27
CA LEU A 109 3.99 9.20 -9.66
C LEU A 109 5.00 8.15 -9.22
N THR A 110 6.03 7.86 -10.02
CA THR A 110 7.09 6.91 -9.66
C THR A 110 8.00 7.44 -8.56
N TYR A 111 8.06 8.77 -8.37
CA TYR A 111 8.73 9.41 -7.24
C TYR A 111 8.00 9.17 -5.90
N HIS A 112 6.69 8.90 -5.92
CA HIS A 112 5.92 8.50 -4.74
C HIS A 112 6.03 7.01 -4.40
N VAL A 113 6.74 6.23 -5.21
CA VAL A 113 6.90 4.78 -5.05
C VAL A 113 8.34 4.45 -4.68
N VAL A 114 8.50 3.68 -3.62
CA VAL A 114 9.78 3.12 -3.18
C VAL A 114 9.75 1.61 -3.41
N ALA A 115 10.83 1.05 -3.96
CA ALA A 115 10.97 -0.40 -4.12
C ALA A 115 11.14 -1.07 -2.75
N GLY A 116 10.46 -2.20 -2.56
CA GLY A 116 10.43 -2.91 -1.29
C GLY A 116 9.21 -2.52 -0.44
N LYS A 117 8.89 -3.40 0.52
CA LYS A 117 7.81 -3.16 1.49
C LYS A 117 8.41 -2.63 2.78
N MET A 118 8.13 -1.39 3.10
CA MET A 118 8.56 -0.72 4.32
C MET A 118 7.35 -0.25 5.12
N ASN A 119 7.08 -0.92 6.23
CA ASN A 119 6.08 -0.45 7.19
C ASN A 119 6.61 0.76 7.97
N SER A 120 5.75 1.47 8.66
CA SER A 120 6.13 2.63 9.50
C SER A 120 7.21 2.29 10.52
N ALA A 121 7.19 1.06 11.09
CA ALA A 121 8.23 0.56 12.00
C ALA A 121 9.60 0.40 11.30
N ASP A 122 9.63 -0.05 10.05
CA ASP A 122 10.87 -0.20 9.27
C ASP A 122 11.45 1.17 8.92
N ILE A 123 10.58 2.10 8.51
CA ILE A 123 10.97 3.50 8.27
C ILE A 123 11.51 4.14 9.56
N ALA A 124 10.84 3.92 10.71
CA ALA A 124 11.30 4.45 12.00
C ALA A 124 12.66 3.88 12.42
N LYS A 125 12.92 2.58 12.15
CA LYS A 125 14.26 1.98 12.38
C LYS A 125 15.32 2.63 11.51
N ALA A 126 15.02 2.84 10.21
CA ALA A 126 15.92 3.52 9.29
C ALA A 126 16.22 4.97 9.74
N ILE A 127 15.20 5.69 10.23
CA ILE A 127 15.34 7.05 10.77
C ILE A 127 16.28 7.05 11.99
N LYS A 128 16.12 6.08 12.91
CA LYS A 128 17.02 5.94 14.07
C LYS A 128 18.45 5.65 13.65
N ALA A 129 18.64 4.72 12.71
CA ALA A 129 19.96 4.38 12.18
C ALA A 129 20.63 5.57 11.46
N GLY A 130 19.84 6.44 10.83
CA GLY A 130 20.28 7.63 10.11
C GLY A 130 20.30 8.91 10.96
N ASN A 131 20.45 8.80 12.29
CA ASN A 131 20.54 9.95 13.22
C ASN A 131 19.37 10.94 13.06
N GLY A 132 18.15 10.42 13.01
CA GLY A 132 16.92 11.20 12.95
C GLY A 132 16.34 11.42 11.54
N LYS A 133 17.00 10.92 10.49
CA LYS A 133 16.52 10.97 9.11
C LYS A 133 16.83 9.68 8.37
N ALA A 134 15.92 9.26 7.49
CA ALA A 134 16.16 8.15 6.56
C ALA A 134 16.06 8.64 5.12
N THR A 135 16.95 8.18 4.27
CA THR A 135 16.88 8.42 2.83
C THR A 135 16.27 7.19 2.16
N LEU A 136 15.17 7.40 1.45
CA LEU A 136 14.46 6.37 0.70
C LEU A 136 14.66 6.63 -0.79
N THR A 137 15.18 5.64 -1.52
CA THR A 137 15.34 5.75 -2.97
C THR A 137 14.03 5.38 -3.66
N THR A 138 13.54 6.27 -4.50
CA THR A 138 12.28 6.07 -5.22
C THR A 138 12.48 5.27 -6.50
N VAL A 139 11.41 4.72 -7.05
CA VAL A 139 11.43 4.00 -8.35
C VAL A 139 11.84 4.94 -9.50
N GLN A 140 11.54 6.22 -9.38
CA GLN A 140 11.99 7.26 -10.31
C GLN A 140 13.52 7.46 -10.28
N GLY A 141 14.19 7.08 -9.19
CA GLY A 141 15.64 7.24 -8.98
C GLY A 141 16.02 8.39 -8.05
N GLY A 142 15.11 9.30 -7.76
CA GLY A 142 15.31 10.37 -6.81
C GLY A 142 15.19 9.91 -5.35
N LYS A 143 15.37 10.84 -4.42
CA LYS A 143 15.43 10.54 -2.99
C LYS A 143 14.32 11.26 -2.22
N LEU A 144 13.66 10.50 -1.33
CA LEU A 144 12.81 11.04 -0.28
C LEU A 144 13.55 11.00 1.04
N THR A 145 13.42 12.05 1.83
CA THR A 145 13.92 12.06 3.21
C THR A 145 12.75 11.88 4.16
N ALA A 146 12.81 10.85 4.99
CA ALA A 146 11.81 10.58 6.03
C ALA A 146 12.36 10.96 7.41
N TRP A 147 11.51 11.54 8.27
CA TRP A 147 11.83 11.85 9.66
C TRP A 147 10.60 11.80 10.55
N MET A 148 10.81 11.71 11.85
CA MET A 148 9.74 11.78 12.85
C MET A 148 9.69 13.17 13.46
N GLN A 149 8.47 13.71 13.63
CA GLN A 149 8.21 14.89 14.44
C GLN A 149 7.20 14.50 15.54
N GLY A 150 7.68 14.26 16.74
CA GLY A 150 6.91 13.62 17.78
C GLY A 150 6.53 12.18 17.37
N LYS A 151 5.24 11.91 17.24
CA LYS A 151 4.70 10.61 16.80
C LYS A 151 4.39 10.57 15.29
N ASP A 152 4.49 11.70 14.62
CA ASP A 152 4.09 11.84 13.22
C ASP A 152 5.28 11.57 12.29
N LEU A 153 5.04 10.77 11.25
CA LEU A 153 6.00 10.50 10.19
C LEU A 153 5.81 11.52 9.07
N TYR A 154 6.91 12.12 8.66
CA TYR A 154 6.97 13.05 7.54
C TYR A 154 7.92 12.55 6.47
N ILE A 155 7.65 12.93 5.23
CA ILE A 155 8.58 12.79 4.11
C ILE A 155 8.81 14.16 3.45
N SER A 156 9.98 14.36 2.87
CA SER A 156 10.26 15.51 2.02
C SER A 156 10.96 15.09 0.74
N ASP A 157 10.72 15.88 -0.29
CA ASP A 157 11.45 15.79 -1.54
C ASP A 157 12.74 16.61 -1.54
N GLU A 158 13.49 16.55 -2.64
CA GLU A 158 14.74 17.27 -2.84
C GLU A 158 14.55 18.77 -3.13
N ASN A 159 13.30 19.21 -3.41
CA ASN A 159 12.92 20.61 -3.63
C ASN A 159 12.45 21.31 -2.34
N GLY A 160 12.38 20.59 -1.21
CA GLY A 160 11.91 21.09 0.08
C GLY A 160 10.40 20.95 0.30
N GLY A 161 9.68 20.32 -0.63
CA GLY A 161 8.30 19.91 -0.45
C GLY A 161 8.18 18.89 0.69
N LYS A 162 7.13 19.00 1.51
CA LYS A 162 6.92 18.14 2.68
C LYS A 162 5.52 17.55 2.67
N ALA A 163 5.39 16.32 3.15
CA ALA A 163 4.11 15.66 3.33
C ALA A 163 4.12 14.88 4.65
N LYS A 164 3.00 14.95 5.38
CA LYS A 164 2.75 14.17 6.59
C LYS A 164 2.07 12.87 6.21
N VAL A 165 2.49 11.77 6.80
CA VAL A 165 1.77 10.50 6.74
C VAL A 165 0.59 10.56 7.70
N THR A 166 -0.62 10.52 7.15
CA THR A 166 -1.88 10.62 7.91
C THR A 166 -2.44 9.25 8.29
N ILE A 167 -2.26 8.25 7.41
CA ILE A 167 -2.60 6.85 7.67
C ILE A 167 -1.42 6.01 7.20
N ALA A 168 -0.81 5.27 8.13
CA ALA A 168 0.31 4.40 7.85
C ALA A 168 -0.12 2.92 7.76
N ASP A 169 0.75 2.10 7.18
CA ASP A 169 0.66 0.63 7.24
C ASP A 169 -0.62 0.03 6.62
N VAL A 170 -1.13 0.66 5.56
CA VAL A 170 -2.24 0.09 4.79
C VAL A 170 -1.69 -1.02 3.91
N ASN A 171 -1.72 -2.25 4.42
CA ASN A 171 -1.13 -3.41 3.76
C ASN A 171 -1.94 -3.85 2.53
N GLN A 172 -1.20 -4.25 1.49
CA GLN A 172 -1.72 -4.71 0.21
C GLN A 172 -1.06 -6.04 -0.15
N SER A 173 -1.61 -6.79 -1.10
CA SER A 173 -1.04 -8.05 -1.57
C SER A 173 0.34 -7.86 -2.23
N ASN A 174 0.58 -6.72 -2.85
CA ASN A 174 1.82 -6.38 -3.54
C ASN A 174 2.60 -5.22 -2.92
N GLY A 175 2.30 -4.84 -1.67
CA GLY A 175 3.04 -3.76 -1.01
C GLY A 175 2.36 -3.18 0.22
N VAL A 176 2.65 -1.91 0.47
CA VAL A 176 2.05 -1.11 1.54
C VAL A 176 1.80 0.31 1.06
N ILE A 177 0.68 0.89 1.46
CA ILE A 177 0.33 2.30 1.22
C ILE A 177 0.51 3.08 2.53
N HIS A 178 1.14 4.25 2.41
CA HIS A 178 1.13 5.30 3.42
C HIS A 178 0.41 6.51 2.82
N VAL A 179 -0.73 6.87 3.38
CA VAL A 179 -1.52 8.02 2.93
C VAL A 179 -0.85 9.31 3.37
N VAL A 180 -0.67 10.25 2.45
CA VAL A 180 0.01 11.52 2.73
C VAL A 180 -0.86 12.73 2.37
N ASP A 181 -0.64 13.83 3.08
CA ASP A 181 -1.38 15.09 2.94
C ASP A 181 -0.72 16.11 2.01
N GLY A 182 0.35 15.74 1.33
CA GLY A 182 1.09 16.56 0.38
C GLY A 182 1.59 15.75 -0.79
N VAL A 183 1.82 16.43 -1.93
CA VAL A 183 2.45 15.85 -3.13
C VAL A 183 3.94 16.19 -3.10
N VAL A 184 4.80 15.18 -3.24
CA VAL A 184 6.24 15.34 -3.37
C VAL A 184 6.64 15.28 -4.85
N THR A 185 7.64 16.04 -5.24
CA THR A 185 8.04 16.16 -6.65
C THR A 185 9.52 15.87 -6.84
N PRO A 186 9.90 15.20 -7.93
CA PRO A 186 11.31 14.98 -8.24
C PRO A 186 12.02 16.30 -8.50
N LYS A 187 13.32 16.33 -8.28
CA LYS A 187 14.15 17.47 -8.68
C LYS A 187 14.09 17.65 -10.20
N LYS A 188 13.92 18.88 -10.63
CA LYS A 188 13.96 19.23 -12.06
C LYS A 188 15.36 19.07 -12.62
#